data_551dd02d0471a9dfa64134ae1595c5fe
#
_entry.id   551dd02d0471a9dfa64134ae1595c5fe
#
_cell.length_a   1.000
_cell.length_b   1.000
_cell.length_c   1.000
_cell.angle_alpha   90.00
_cell.angle_beta   90.00
_cell.angle_gamma   90.00
#
_symmetry.space_group_name_H-M   'P 1'
#
loop_
_entity.id
_entity.type
_entity.pdbx_description
1 polymer ?
#
loop_
_entity_poly.entity_id
_entity_poly.type
_entity_poly.pdbx_seq_one_letter_code
_entity_poly.pdbx_strand_id
1 'polypeptide(L)'
;MAVVEREFNLPPALLAAIGRVESGRRDDTTGRIEPYPWTINAEGRGSIYPSKAAAIAAVRDLQAGGLRSIDVGCMQINLRHHPEAFPNLETAFDPLANIRYAARFLTELYASRQDWARAAAAYHSQTPEYAEAYLARVQAAWEIERRQAPPTATALAAASAPGLPVTARPGGGFLSNGAERAQIRTAAPGNVGRGLDAYRSAPIPLAGRGARPLVAENVPAPGGVRRLF
;
A
#
# COMPACT_ATOMS: atom_id res chain seq x y z
N MET A 1 -12.00 -7.63 -3.34
CA MET A 1 -11.59 -6.54 -4.25
C MET A 1 -12.29 -6.64 -5.61
N ALA A 2 -12.09 -7.68 -6.43
CA ALA A 2 -12.61 -7.77 -7.79
C ALA A 2 -14.12 -7.53 -7.99
N VAL A 3 -14.97 -7.88 -7.01
CA VAL A 3 -16.43 -7.58 -7.07
C VAL A 3 -16.66 -6.06 -6.99
N VAL A 4 -15.97 -5.38 -6.08
CA VAL A 4 -16.10 -3.94 -5.88
C VAL A 4 -15.48 -3.17 -7.06
N GLU A 5 -14.37 -3.65 -7.63
CA GLU A 5 -13.80 -3.06 -8.85
C GLU A 5 -14.81 -3.05 -10.00
N ARG A 6 -15.56 -4.15 -10.20
CA ARG A 6 -16.63 -4.19 -11.19
C ARG A 6 -17.82 -3.30 -10.84
N GLU A 7 -18.20 -3.25 -9.56
CA GLU A 7 -19.30 -2.42 -9.05
C GLU A 7 -19.05 -0.93 -9.36
N PHE A 8 -17.80 -0.47 -9.26
CA PHE A 8 -17.39 0.92 -9.47
C PHE A 8 -16.71 1.20 -10.82
N ASN A 9 -16.70 0.23 -11.74
CA ASN A 9 -16.01 0.33 -13.03
C ASN A 9 -14.54 0.71 -12.94
N LEU A 10 -13.85 0.22 -11.93
CA LEU A 10 -12.42 0.42 -11.75
C LEU A 10 -11.61 -0.53 -12.65
N PRO A 11 -10.39 -0.16 -13.02
CA PRO A 11 -9.49 -1.08 -13.70
C PRO A 11 -9.27 -2.35 -12.87
N PRO A 12 -9.27 -3.53 -13.51
CA PRO A 12 -9.06 -4.80 -12.81
C PRO A 12 -7.77 -4.80 -12.00
N ALA A 13 -7.84 -5.32 -10.77
CA ALA A 13 -6.74 -5.45 -9.81
C ALA A 13 -6.17 -4.13 -9.25
N LEU A 14 -6.74 -2.96 -9.56
CA LEU A 14 -6.26 -1.69 -9.03
C LEU A 14 -6.51 -1.54 -7.52
N LEU A 15 -7.71 -1.88 -7.04
CA LEU A 15 -7.99 -1.87 -5.59
C LEU A 15 -7.16 -2.91 -4.84
N ALA A 16 -6.93 -4.07 -5.44
CA ALA A 16 -6.06 -5.08 -4.85
C ALA A 16 -4.63 -4.58 -4.71
N ALA A 17 -4.11 -3.88 -5.72
CA ALA A 17 -2.79 -3.27 -5.69
C ALA A 17 -2.67 -2.18 -4.62
N ILE A 18 -3.65 -1.27 -4.54
CA ILE A 18 -3.70 -0.23 -3.50
C ILE A 18 -3.74 -0.88 -2.12
N GLY A 19 -4.68 -1.79 -1.87
CA GLY A 19 -4.80 -2.46 -0.58
C GLY A 19 -3.54 -3.24 -0.17
N ARG A 20 -2.85 -3.86 -1.15
CA ARG A 20 -1.55 -4.50 -0.93
C ARG A 20 -0.47 -3.50 -0.47
N VAL A 21 -0.46 -2.30 -1.02
CA VAL A 21 0.48 -1.24 -0.63
C VAL A 21 0.13 -0.66 0.73
N GLU A 22 -1.15 -0.51 1.04
CA GLU A 22 -1.66 0.12 2.26
C GLU A 22 -1.53 -0.77 3.50
N SER A 23 -1.95 -2.02 3.40
CA SER A 23 -2.05 -2.91 4.56
C SER A 23 -1.58 -4.33 4.28
N GLY A 24 -0.80 -4.53 3.21
CA GLY A 24 -0.36 -5.85 2.79
C GLY A 24 0.39 -6.61 3.87
N ARG A 25 -0.15 -7.77 4.25
CA ARG A 25 0.46 -8.74 5.16
C ARG A 25 0.66 -10.06 4.44
N ARG A 26 1.79 -10.72 4.71
CA ARG A 26 2.02 -12.08 4.23
C ARG A 26 1.06 -13.03 4.95
N ASP A 27 0.29 -13.77 4.19
CA ASP A 27 -0.49 -14.90 4.68
C ASP A 27 0.43 -16.10 4.87
N ASP A 28 0.45 -16.67 6.07
CA ASP A 28 1.37 -17.73 6.45
C ASP A 28 1.07 -19.07 5.75
N THR A 29 -0.18 -19.24 5.27
CA THR A 29 -0.61 -20.46 4.59
C THR A 29 -0.29 -20.43 3.10
N THR A 30 -0.60 -19.32 2.44
CA THR A 30 -0.45 -19.18 0.98
C THR A 30 0.87 -18.51 0.59
N GLY A 31 1.56 -17.85 1.52
CA GLY A 31 2.74 -17.05 1.28
C GLY A 31 2.47 -15.76 0.49
N ARG A 32 1.22 -15.48 0.14
CA ARG A 32 0.81 -14.29 -0.61
C ARG A 32 0.77 -13.07 0.32
N ILE A 33 1.00 -11.90 -0.25
CA ILE A 33 0.76 -10.65 0.46
C ILE A 33 -0.66 -10.21 0.11
N GLU A 34 -1.50 -10.11 1.14
CA GLU A 34 -2.90 -9.72 1.00
C GLU A 34 -3.24 -8.54 1.92
N PRO A 35 -4.14 -7.64 1.52
CA PRO A 35 -4.60 -6.55 2.38
C PRO A 35 -5.21 -7.09 3.66
N TYR A 36 -4.75 -6.58 4.82
CA TYR A 36 -5.20 -7.07 6.11
C TYR A 36 -6.18 -6.09 6.76
N PRO A 37 -7.39 -6.55 7.14
CA PRO A 37 -8.47 -5.65 7.53
C PRO A 37 -8.31 -4.98 8.89
N TRP A 38 -7.55 -5.56 9.82
CA TRP A 38 -7.40 -5.02 11.18
C TRP A 38 -6.03 -4.37 11.35
N THR A 39 -5.72 -3.51 10.40
CA THR A 39 -4.51 -2.68 10.37
C THR A 39 -4.87 -1.25 10.74
N ILE A 40 -4.06 -0.64 11.57
CA ILE A 40 -4.14 0.76 11.98
C ILE A 40 -2.79 1.40 11.71
N ASN A 41 -2.81 2.65 11.21
CA ASN A 41 -1.64 3.50 11.22
C ASN A 41 -2.00 4.79 11.98
N ALA A 42 -1.26 5.08 13.02
CA ALA A 42 -1.41 6.26 13.85
C ALA A 42 -0.10 7.03 13.87
N GLU A 43 -0.08 8.22 13.26
CA GLU A 43 1.12 9.07 13.15
C GLU A 43 2.36 8.32 12.64
N GLY A 44 2.17 7.53 11.58
CA GLY A 44 3.25 6.78 10.96
C GLY A 44 3.63 5.47 11.66
N ARG A 45 2.95 5.12 12.74
CA ARG A 45 3.13 3.86 13.45
C ARG A 45 2.07 2.86 13.03
N GLY A 46 2.42 1.97 12.12
CA GLY A 46 1.58 0.86 11.68
C GLY A 46 1.49 -0.23 12.75
N SER A 47 0.27 -0.71 13.01
CA SER A 47 -0.01 -1.80 13.95
C SER A 47 -1.03 -2.77 13.36
N ILE A 48 -0.85 -4.06 13.62
CA ILE A 48 -1.71 -5.14 13.16
C ILE A 48 -2.35 -5.81 14.38
N TYR A 49 -3.65 -6.03 14.32
CA TYR A 49 -4.41 -6.61 15.42
C TYR A 49 -4.97 -7.99 15.04
N PRO A 50 -5.15 -8.90 16.02
CA PRO A 50 -5.63 -10.25 15.74
C PRO A 50 -7.12 -10.33 15.42
N SER A 51 -7.88 -9.27 15.73
CA SER A 51 -9.32 -9.24 15.51
C SER A 51 -9.85 -7.83 15.31
N LYS A 52 -11.05 -7.75 14.73
CA LYS A 52 -11.79 -6.50 14.57
C LYS A 52 -12.03 -5.80 15.92
N ALA A 53 -12.40 -6.54 16.96
CA ALA A 53 -12.65 -5.99 18.28
C ALA A 53 -11.39 -5.39 18.90
N ALA A 54 -10.23 -6.05 18.75
CA ALA A 54 -8.95 -5.53 19.23
C ALA A 54 -8.53 -4.25 18.49
N ALA A 55 -8.74 -4.19 17.17
CA ALA A 55 -8.46 -3.00 16.38
C ALA A 55 -9.36 -1.82 16.80
N ILE A 56 -10.65 -2.06 17.00
CA ILE A 56 -11.61 -1.04 17.47
C ILE A 56 -11.21 -0.50 18.84
N ALA A 57 -10.88 -1.39 19.79
CA ALA A 57 -10.42 -0.98 21.12
C ALA A 57 -9.19 -0.08 21.04
N ALA A 58 -8.19 -0.47 20.24
CA ALA A 58 -6.99 0.32 20.05
C ALA A 58 -7.27 1.71 19.45
N VAL A 59 -8.18 1.83 18.47
CA VAL A 59 -8.56 3.15 17.93
C VAL A 59 -9.23 4.00 19.00
N ARG A 60 -10.13 3.42 19.83
CA ARG A 60 -10.77 4.16 20.93
C ARG A 60 -9.76 4.67 21.95
N ASP A 61 -8.76 3.86 22.30
CA ASP A 61 -7.68 4.26 23.22
C ASP A 61 -6.83 5.38 22.63
N LEU A 62 -6.47 5.29 21.34
CA LEU A 62 -5.74 6.35 20.63
C LEU A 62 -6.54 7.64 20.58
N GLN A 63 -7.83 7.58 20.31
CA GLN A 63 -8.73 8.74 20.27
C GLN A 63 -8.93 9.36 21.67
N ALA A 64 -9.04 8.53 22.72
CA ALA A 64 -9.10 9.00 24.11
C ALA A 64 -7.80 9.71 24.52
N GLY A 65 -6.64 9.25 23.99
CA GLY A 65 -5.34 9.92 24.12
C GLY A 65 -5.17 11.18 23.26
N GLY A 66 -6.22 11.61 22.54
CA GLY A 66 -6.20 12.84 21.74
C GLY A 66 -5.75 12.66 20.28
N LEU A 67 -5.33 11.48 19.85
CA LEU A 67 -4.98 11.25 18.46
C LEU A 67 -6.22 11.32 17.56
N ARG A 68 -6.08 12.04 16.45
CA ARG A 68 -7.16 12.23 15.46
C ARG A 68 -6.81 11.64 14.10
N SER A 69 -5.53 11.71 13.70
CA SER A 69 -5.08 11.20 12.40
C SER A 69 -4.77 9.71 12.53
N ILE A 70 -5.75 8.89 12.23
CA ILE A 70 -5.69 7.43 12.34
C ILE A 70 -6.20 6.84 11.04
N ASP A 71 -5.36 6.06 10.36
CA ASP A 71 -5.73 5.31 9.17
C ASP A 71 -6.21 3.92 9.58
N VAL A 72 -7.31 3.45 9.03
CA VAL A 72 -7.95 2.20 9.46
C VAL A 72 -8.32 1.28 8.31
N GLY A 73 -8.22 -0.02 8.58
CA GLY A 73 -8.71 -1.06 7.68
C GLY A 73 -7.76 -1.43 6.56
N CYS A 74 -8.22 -2.30 5.68
CA CYS A 74 -7.40 -2.81 4.57
C CYS A 74 -7.03 -1.75 3.53
N MET A 75 -7.79 -0.66 3.46
CA MET A 75 -7.55 0.45 2.52
C MET A 75 -7.00 1.71 3.20
N GLN A 76 -6.67 1.65 4.50
CA GLN A 76 -6.06 2.70 5.30
C GLN A 76 -6.76 4.07 5.13
N ILE A 77 -8.08 4.07 5.36
CA ILE A 77 -8.88 5.30 5.31
C ILE A 77 -8.63 6.14 6.57
N ASN A 78 -8.20 7.38 6.38
CA ASN A 78 -7.90 8.31 7.47
C ASN A 78 -9.18 8.88 8.08
N LEU A 79 -9.43 8.61 9.36
CA LEU A 79 -10.65 9.04 10.07
C LEU A 79 -10.77 10.56 10.24
N ARG A 80 -9.64 11.30 10.23
CA ARG A 80 -9.64 12.76 10.33
C ARG A 80 -9.95 13.43 8.99
N HIS A 81 -9.39 12.88 7.89
CA HIS A 81 -9.57 13.46 6.56
C HIS A 81 -10.87 13.03 5.91
N HIS A 82 -11.45 11.92 6.37
CA HIS A 82 -12.69 11.34 5.88
C HIS A 82 -13.68 11.10 7.02
N PRO A 83 -14.13 12.15 7.75
CA PRO A 83 -14.97 12.00 8.94
C PRO A 83 -16.33 11.36 8.62
N GLU A 84 -16.83 11.54 7.38
CA GLU A 84 -18.10 11.00 6.90
C GLU A 84 -17.98 9.62 6.25
N ALA A 85 -16.77 9.02 6.24
CA ALA A 85 -16.55 7.74 5.56
C ALA A 85 -17.39 6.61 6.14
N PHE A 86 -17.51 6.60 7.47
CA PHE A 86 -18.14 5.51 8.20
C PHE A 86 -18.98 6.03 9.36
N PRO A 87 -20.17 5.46 9.59
CA PRO A 87 -21.03 5.87 10.72
C PRO A 87 -20.41 5.50 12.09
N ASN A 88 -19.53 4.50 12.14
CA ASN A 88 -18.88 4.01 13.35
C ASN A 88 -17.65 3.16 13.02
N LEU A 89 -16.85 2.81 14.04
CA LEU A 89 -15.65 1.99 13.88
C LEU A 89 -15.96 0.55 13.45
N GLU A 90 -17.10 0.01 13.83
CA GLU A 90 -17.55 -1.31 13.42
C GLU A 90 -17.69 -1.41 11.90
N THR A 91 -18.21 -0.36 11.27
CA THR A 91 -18.29 -0.22 9.81
C THR A 91 -16.94 0.08 9.19
N ALA A 92 -16.12 0.92 9.82
CA ALA A 92 -14.79 1.26 9.34
C ALA A 92 -13.87 0.03 9.22
N PHE A 93 -13.99 -0.93 10.13
CA PHE A 93 -13.27 -2.20 10.12
C PHE A 93 -14.05 -3.37 9.48
N ASP A 94 -15.18 -3.10 8.86
CA ASP A 94 -15.80 -4.07 7.95
C ASP A 94 -15.04 -4.04 6.62
N PRO A 95 -14.46 -5.18 6.18
CA PRO A 95 -13.61 -5.17 4.98
C PRO A 95 -14.34 -4.69 3.74
N LEU A 96 -15.63 -5.07 3.57
CA LEU A 96 -16.38 -4.70 2.39
C LEU A 96 -16.74 -3.21 2.39
N ALA A 97 -17.16 -2.67 3.54
CA ALA A 97 -17.45 -1.25 3.70
C ALA A 97 -16.19 -0.39 3.47
N ASN A 98 -15.05 -0.81 4.05
CA ASN A 98 -13.77 -0.13 3.90
C ASN A 98 -13.30 -0.10 2.42
N ILE A 99 -13.40 -1.24 1.72
CA ILE A 99 -13.06 -1.33 0.29
C ILE A 99 -14.01 -0.50 -0.59
N ARG A 100 -15.33 -0.52 -0.31
CA ARG A 100 -16.30 0.27 -1.07
C ARG A 100 -16.09 1.77 -0.92
N TYR A 101 -15.75 2.20 0.31
CA TYR A 101 -15.40 3.59 0.52
C TYR A 101 -14.18 3.99 -0.32
N ALA A 102 -13.11 3.20 -0.28
CA ALA A 102 -11.91 3.43 -1.07
C ALA A 102 -12.20 3.47 -2.58
N ALA A 103 -13.06 2.57 -3.08
CA ALA A 103 -13.48 2.55 -4.48
C ALA A 103 -14.20 3.84 -4.88
N ARG A 104 -15.15 4.30 -4.06
CA ARG A 104 -15.85 5.57 -4.27
C ARG A 104 -14.87 6.73 -4.31
N PHE A 105 -14.00 6.85 -3.30
CA PHE A 105 -13.00 7.91 -3.23
C PHE A 105 -12.06 7.90 -4.44
N LEU A 106 -11.61 6.73 -4.87
CA LEU A 106 -10.78 6.59 -6.06
C LEU A 106 -11.50 7.01 -7.34
N THR A 107 -12.82 6.73 -7.44
CA THR A 107 -13.66 7.19 -8.55
C THR A 107 -13.82 8.72 -8.57
N GLU A 108 -13.98 9.35 -7.41
CA GLU A 108 -14.02 10.81 -7.26
C GLU A 108 -12.69 11.44 -7.70
N LEU A 109 -11.57 10.83 -7.31
CA LEU A 109 -10.24 11.26 -7.75
C LEU A 109 -10.06 11.10 -9.27
N TYR A 110 -10.58 10.02 -9.85
CA TYR A 110 -10.57 9.83 -11.30
C TYR A 110 -11.43 10.86 -12.03
N ALA A 111 -12.60 11.20 -11.51
CA ALA A 111 -13.47 12.21 -12.13
C ALA A 111 -12.76 13.56 -12.33
N SER A 112 -11.89 13.93 -11.40
CA SER A 112 -11.12 15.18 -11.47
C SER A 112 -9.83 15.08 -12.30
N ARG A 113 -9.24 13.89 -12.43
CA ARG A 113 -7.92 13.69 -13.06
C ARG A 113 -7.95 13.01 -14.41
N GLN A 114 -9.06 12.31 -14.73
CA GLN A 114 -9.28 11.56 -15.97
C GLN A 114 -8.16 10.54 -16.30
N ASP A 115 -7.43 10.09 -15.26
CA ASP A 115 -6.34 9.15 -15.36
C ASP A 115 -6.24 8.31 -14.07
N TRP A 116 -6.29 6.99 -14.20
CA TRP A 116 -6.28 6.08 -13.05
C TRP A 116 -4.95 6.05 -12.30
N ALA A 117 -3.83 6.24 -12.98
CA ALA A 117 -2.54 6.33 -12.32
C ALA A 117 -2.44 7.61 -11.48
N ARG A 118 -2.89 8.74 -12.02
CA ARG A 118 -2.98 10.00 -11.28
C ARG A 118 -3.98 9.95 -10.14
N ALA A 119 -5.12 9.26 -10.32
CA ALA A 119 -6.08 9.03 -9.26
C ALA A 119 -5.47 8.18 -8.13
N ALA A 120 -4.79 7.09 -8.47
CA ALA A 120 -4.08 6.26 -7.50
C ALA A 120 -2.98 7.02 -6.76
N ALA A 121 -2.19 7.84 -7.45
CA ALA A 121 -1.19 8.71 -6.83
C ALA A 121 -1.82 9.64 -5.78
N ALA A 122 -2.92 10.29 -6.15
CA ALA A 122 -3.63 11.24 -5.30
C ALA A 122 -4.43 10.60 -4.16
N TYR A 123 -4.69 9.29 -4.24
CA TYR A 123 -5.28 8.53 -3.14
C TYR A 123 -4.44 8.66 -1.86
N HIS A 124 -3.13 8.65 -2.00
CA HIS A 124 -2.20 8.77 -0.89
C HIS A 124 -1.86 10.21 -0.55
N SER A 125 -1.56 11.03 -1.55
CA SER A 125 -1.16 12.43 -1.34
C SER A 125 -1.39 13.27 -2.59
N GLN A 126 -1.68 14.55 -2.38
CA GLN A 126 -1.70 15.53 -3.47
C GLN A 126 -0.33 16.22 -3.65
N THR A 127 0.63 16.01 -2.74
CA THR A 127 1.98 16.51 -2.84
C THR A 127 2.76 15.65 -3.84
N PRO A 128 3.34 16.22 -4.91
CA PRO A 128 3.92 15.47 -6.02
C PRO A 128 4.97 14.43 -5.58
N GLU A 129 5.88 14.80 -4.70
CA GLU A 129 6.97 13.93 -4.26
C GLU A 129 6.47 12.66 -3.57
N TYR A 130 5.42 12.79 -2.75
CA TYR A 130 4.80 11.65 -2.06
C TYR A 130 3.89 10.85 -2.99
N ALA A 131 3.16 11.55 -3.87
CA ALA A 131 2.28 10.94 -4.84
C ALA A 131 3.03 10.05 -5.83
N GLU A 132 4.18 10.52 -6.36
CA GLU A 132 5.00 9.77 -7.32
C GLU A 132 5.65 8.54 -6.70
N ALA A 133 6.24 8.68 -5.50
CA ALA A 133 6.82 7.55 -4.78
C ALA A 133 5.77 6.48 -4.43
N TYR A 134 4.57 6.90 -4.08
CA TYR A 134 3.46 6.00 -3.84
C TYR A 134 2.98 5.31 -5.12
N LEU A 135 2.82 6.07 -6.22
CA LEU A 135 2.40 5.55 -7.51
C LEU A 135 3.32 4.45 -8.01
N ALA A 136 4.64 4.63 -7.89
CA ALA A 136 5.60 3.60 -8.29
C ALA A 136 5.36 2.27 -7.55
N ARG A 137 5.06 2.32 -6.26
CA ARG A 137 4.72 1.13 -5.46
C ARG A 137 3.39 0.50 -5.90
N VAL A 138 2.38 1.32 -6.15
CA VAL A 138 1.08 0.83 -6.62
C VAL A 138 1.21 0.18 -7.99
N GLN A 139 1.96 0.77 -8.92
CA GLN A 139 2.17 0.20 -10.25
C GLN A 139 2.87 -1.17 -10.20
N ALA A 140 3.92 -1.29 -9.38
CA ALA A 140 4.59 -2.56 -9.16
C ALA A 140 3.65 -3.62 -8.55
N ALA A 141 2.83 -3.23 -7.57
CA ALA A 141 1.82 -4.10 -6.98
C ALA A 141 0.72 -4.47 -7.99
N TRP A 142 0.30 -3.53 -8.83
CA TRP A 142 -0.74 -3.74 -9.83
C TRP A 142 -0.34 -4.78 -10.89
N GLU A 143 0.92 -4.74 -11.34
CA GLU A 143 1.45 -5.78 -12.21
C GLU A 143 1.40 -7.19 -11.57
N ILE A 144 1.71 -7.28 -10.27
CA ILE A 144 1.63 -8.53 -9.53
C ILE A 144 0.18 -9.02 -9.42
N GLU A 145 -0.73 -8.14 -9.00
CA GLU A 145 -2.13 -8.48 -8.78
C GLU A 145 -2.85 -8.84 -10.09
N ARG A 146 -2.55 -8.15 -11.20
CA ARG A 146 -3.09 -8.47 -12.52
C ARG A 146 -2.69 -9.88 -13.00
N ARG A 147 -1.46 -10.30 -12.74
CA ARG A 147 -0.99 -11.66 -13.08
C ARG A 147 -1.64 -12.74 -12.22
N GLN A 148 -2.06 -12.40 -11.01
CA GLN A 148 -2.69 -13.32 -10.06
C GLN A 148 -4.22 -13.32 -10.16
N ALA A 149 -4.81 -12.34 -10.84
CA ALA A 149 -6.25 -12.29 -11.06
C ALA A 149 -6.70 -13.47 -11.92
N PRO A 150 -7.81 -14.14 -11.58
CA PRO A 150 -8.37 -15.17 -12.44
C PRO A 150 -8.71 -14.55 -13.80
N PRO A 151 -8.56 -15.31 -14.91
CA PRO A 151 -8.88 -14.80 -16.23
C PRO A 151 -10.33 -14.31 -16.27
N THR A 152 -10.54 -13.12 -16.80
CA THR A 152 -11.89 -12.56 -16.96
C THR A 152 -12.67 -13.43 -17.96
N ALA A 153 -14.02 -13.43 -17.84
CA ALA A 153 -14.88 -14.17 -18.78
C ALA A 153 -14.58 -13.83 -20.26
N THR A 154 -14.20 -12.58 -20.52
CA THR A 154 -13.77 -12.11 -21.85
C THR A 154 -12.46 -12.77 -22.31
N ALA A 155 -11.49 -12.95 -21.41
CA ALA A 155 -10.24 -13.63 -21.74
C ALA A 155 -10.45 -15.14 -21.96
N LEU A 156 -11.35 -15.77 -21.18
CA LEU A 156 -11.78 -17.15 -21.38
C LEU A 156 -12.52 -17.33 -22.71
N ALA A 157 -13.40 -16.39 -23.06
CA ALA A 157 -14.12 -16.42 -24.34
C ALA A 157 -13.15 -16.24 -25.54
N ALA A 158 -12.17 -15.35 -25.42
CA ALA A 158 -11.13 -15.17 -26.45
C ALA A 158 -10.22 -16.40 -26.60
N ALA A 159 -9.92 -17.10 -25.51
CA ALA A 159 -9.15 -18.34 -25.53
C ALA A 159 -9.95 -19.53 -26.08
N SER A 160 -11.27 -19.47 -26.04
CA SER A 160 -12.20 -20.50 -26.53
C SER A 160 -12.68 -20.26 -27.97
N ALA A 161 -12.28 -19.15 -28.61
CA ALA A 161 -12.59 -18.93 -30.03
C ALA A 161 -11.87 -19.98 -30.89
N PRO A 162 -12.57 -20.64 -31.82
CA PRO A 162 -11.93 -21.63 -32.67
C PRO A 162 -10.82 -20.96 -33.49
N GLY A 163 -9.60 -21.43 -33.29
CA GLY A 163 -8.38 -20.85 -33.82
C GLY A 163 -8.40 -20.78 -35.35
N LEU A 164 -8.07 -19.63 -35.88
CA LEU A 164 -7.54 -19.53 -37.23
C LEU A 164 -6.24 -20.34 -37.28
N PRO A 165 -6.00 -21.08 -38.38
CA PRO A 165 -4.81 -21.94 -38.46
C PRO A 165 -3.55 -21.09 -38.37
N VAL A 166 -2.78 -21.31 -37.29
CA VAL A 166 -1.45 -20.75 -37.16
C VAL A 166 -0.55 -21.46 -38.16
N THR A 167 -0.24 -20.81 -39.28
CA THR A 167 0.83 -21.25 -40.17
C THR A 167 2.14 -21.11 -39.40
N ALA A 168 2.70 -22.24 -39.01
CA ALA A 168 4.00 -22.33 -38.37
C ALA A 168 5.08 -21.74 -39.30
N ARG A 169 5.70 -20.63 -38.88
CA ARG A 169 6.92 -20.12 -39.48
C ARG A 169 8.11 -20.79 -38.78
N PRO A 170 8.96 -21.53 -39.43
CA PRO A 170 10.16 -22.08 -38.82
C PRO A 170 11.27 -20.99 -38.79
N GLY A 171 11.87 -20.79 -37.64
CA GLY A 171 13.18 -20.12 -37.52
C GLY A 171 13.11 -18.75 -36.83
N GLY A 172 13.45 -18.72 -35.55
CA GLY A 172 13.77 -17.52 -34.82
C GLY A 172 14.32 -17.90 -33.44
N GLY A 173 15.66 -17.86 -33.31
CA GLY A 173 16.36 -18.25 -32.09
C GLY A 173 15.96 -17.43 -30.85
N PHE A 174 15.79 -18.10 -29.75
CA PHE A 174 15.65 -17.49 -28.43
C PHE A 174 16.97 -16.82 -28.04
N LEU A 175 17.01 -15.50 -28.04
CA LEU A 175 18.06 -14.76 -27.35
C LEU A 175 17.70 -14.77 -25.86
N SER A 176 18.38 -15.61 -25.10
CA SER A 176 18.41 -15.61 -23.64
C SER A 176 19.04 -14.29 -23.17
N ASN A 177 18.23 -13.35 -22.74
CA ASN A 177 18.72 -12.14 -22.08
C ASN A 177 18.93 -12.50 -20.60
N GLY A 178 20.18 -12.60 -20.17
CA GLY A 178 20.59 -12.85 -18.80
C GLY A 178 20.11 -11.72 -17.89
N ALA A 179 18.96 -11.90 -17.27
CA ALA A 179 18.51 -11.03 -16.18
C ALA A 179 19.31 -11.41 -14.93
N GLU A 180 20.25 -10.57 -14.52
CA GLU A 180 20.89 -10.63 -13.21
C GLU A 180 19.80 -10.64 -12.14
N ARG A 181 19.78 -11.68 -11.33
CA ARG A 181 18.96 -11.78 -10.14
C ARG A 181 19.45 -10.76 -9.13
N ALA A 182 18.75 -9.64 -8.97
CA ALA A 182 18.94 -8.74 -7.86
C ALA A 182 18.68 -9.50 -6.55
N GLN A 183 19.73 -9.70 -5.75
CA GLN A 183 19.60 -10.31 -4.44
C GLN A 183 18.91 -9.29 -3.51
N ILE A 184 17.67 -9.57 -3.14
CA ILE A 184 16.97 -8.85 -2.09
C ILE A 184 17.61 -9.25 -0.76
N ARG A 185 18.41 -8.36 -0.17
CA ARG A 185 18.87 -8.53 1.21
C ARG A 185 17.68 -8.31 2.13
N THR A 186 17.22 -9.37 2.76
CA THR A 186 16.24 -9.29 3.84
C THR A 186 16.90 -8.55 5.03
N ALA A 187 16.20 -7.52 5.55
CA ALA A 187 16.64 -6.83 6.75
C ALA A 187 16.71 -7.81 7.94
N ALA A 188 17.74 -7.64 8.79
CA ALA A 188 17.92 -8.46 9.99
C ALA A 188 16.70 -8.34 10.92
N PRO A 189 16.35 -9.43 11.66
CA PRO A 189 15.25 -9.41 12.62
C PRO A 189 15.55 -8.40 13.73
N GLY A 190 14.70 -7.37 13.86
CA GLY A 190 14.86 -6.28 14.85
C GLY A 190 14.56 -4.87 14.33
N ASN A 191 14.47 -4.65 13.02
CA ASN A 191 14.09 -3.36 12.48
C ASN A 191 12.55 -3.24 12.42
N VAL A 192 11.99 -2.53 13.39
CA VAL A 192 10.60 -2.05 13.33
C VAL A 192 10.51 -1.16 12.09
N GLY A 193 9.73 -1.60 11.10
CA GLY A 193 9.54 -0.84 9.86
C GLY A 193 9.04 0.57 10.17
N ARG A 194 9.65 1.56 9.57
CA ARG A 194 9.20 2.96 9.68
C ARG A 194 7.80 3.07 9.09
N GLY A 195 6.85 3.57 9.88
CA GLY A 195 5.50 3.83 9.40
C GLY A 195 5.45 4.88 8.27
N LEU A 196 4.34 4.93 7.55
CA LEU A 196 4.16 5.79 6.36
C LEU A 196 4.49 7.27 6.60
N ASP A 197 4.26 7.81 7.81
CA ASP A 197 4.58 9.21 8.13
C ASP A 197 6.07 9.46 8.29
N ALA A 198 6.87 8.44 8.64
CA ALA A 198 8.32 8.57 8.61
C ALA A 198 8.86 8.73 7.17
N TYR A 199 8.12 8.19 6.18
CA TYR A 199 8.38 8.47 4.77
C TYR A 199 7.82 9.82 4.29
N ARG A 200 6.83 10.38 4.98
CA ARG A 200 6.31 11.72 4.71
C ARG A 200 7.25 12.83 5.20
N SER A 201 7.95 12.59 6.30
CA SER A 201 8.82 13.59 6.94
C SER A 201 10.32 13.43 6.63
N ALA A 202 10.78 12.25 6.21
CA ALA A 202 12.16 12.00 5.86
C ALA A 202 12.25 11.00 4.69
N PRO A 203 12.34 11.46 3.45
CA PRO A 203 12.52 10.58 2.28
C PRO A 203 13.83 9.81 2.42
N ILE A 204 13.80 8.50 2.13
CA ILE A 204 15.02 7.69 2.04
C ILE A 204 15.80 8.19 0.82
N PRO A 205 17.06 8.63 1.00
CA PRO A 205 17.89 8.99 -0.16
C PRO A 205 18.05 7.75 -1.04
N LEU A 206 17.73 7.86 -2.31
CA LEU A 206 18.10 6.86 -3.30
C LEU A 206 19.62 6.73 -3.27
N ALA A 207 20.14 5.54 -2.97
CA ALA A 207 21.56 5.26 -2.97
C ALA A 207 22.09 5.38 -4.41
N GLY A 208 22.46 6.60 -4.78
CA GLY A 208 23.33 6.87 -5.92
C GLY A 208 24.74 6.41 -5.55
N ARG A 209 25.47 5.85 -6.49
CA ARG A 209 26.87 5.47 -6.34
C ARG A 209 27.65 6.66 -5.74
N GLY A 210 28.11 6.54 -4.48
CA GLY A 210 29.06 7.47 -3.89
C GLY A 210 28.74 8.05 -2.50
N ALA A 211 27.64 7.71 -1.83
CA ALA A 211 27.37 8.23 -0.50
C ALA A 211 28.12 7.41 0.57
N ARG A 212 29.11 8.02 1.22
CA ARG A 212 29.78 7.50 2.44
C ARG A 212 28.76 7.51 3.57
N PRO A 213 28.75 6.51 4.47
CA PRO A 213 27.89 6.53 5.66
C PRO A 213 28.32 7.69 6.57
N LEU A 214 27.37 8.55 6.95
CA LEU A 214 27.58 9.52 8.01
C LEU A 214 27.67 8.76 9.33
N VAL A 215 28.87 8.78 9.92
CA VAL A 215 29.12 8.33 11.29
C VAL A 215 28.51 9.38 12.20
N ALA A 216 27.61 8.96 13.11
CA ALA A 216 27.06 9.83 14.13
C ALA A 216 28.17 10.30 15.05
N GLU A 217 28.51 11.59 15.02
CA GLU A 217 29.36 12.21 16.01
C GLU A 217 28.68 12.22 17.37
N ASN A 218 29.39 11.71 18.37
CA ASN A 218 29.03 11.78 19.79
C ASN A 218 28.99 13.25 20.22
N VAL A 219 27.79 13.76 20.50
CA VAL A 219 27.62 15.05 21.17
C VAL A 219 27.76 14.78 22.68
N PRO A 220 28.72 15.40 23.38
CA PRO A 220 28.83 15.22 24.83
C PRO A 220 27.69 15.97 25.54
N ALA A 221 27.12 15.36 26.56
CA ALA A 221 26.08 15.94 27.40
C ALA A 221 26.58 17.20 28.11
N PRO A 222 25.75 18.26 28.27
CA PRO A 222 26.11 19.46 29.00
C PRO A 222 26.21 19.15 30.52
N GLY A 223 27.37 19.52 31.07
CA GLY A 223 27.72 19.30 32.44
C GLY A 223 26.83 19.98 33.47
N GLY A 224 26.68 19.33 34.60
CA GLY A 224 25.87 19.77 35.71
C GLY A 224 26.29 21.09 36.31
N VAL A 225 25.29 21.91 36.63
CA VAL A 225 25.43 23.12 37.42
C VAL A 225 25.52 22.74 38.90
N ARG A 226 26.68 22.99 39.51
CA ARG A 226 26.89 22.96 40.97
C ARG A 226 26.11 24.12 41.58
N ARG A 227 25.25 23.81 42.55
CA ARG A 227 24.75 24.84 43.53
C ARG A 227 25.89 25.17 44.48
N LEU A 228 26.18 26.43 44.62
CA LEU A 228 26.88 27.01 45.78
C LEU A 228 25.99 28.12 46.36
N PHE A 229 25.63 27.91 47.63
CA PHE A 229 25.00 28.80 48.60
C PHE A 229 23.54 29.22 48.38
#